data_9c3666985461ef5850cf0370822bc9a3
#
_entry.id   9c3666985461ef5850cf0370822bc9a3
#
_cell.length_a   1.000
_cell.length_b   1.000
_cell.length_c   1.000
_cell.angle_alpha   90.00
_cell.angle_beta   90.00
_cell.angle_gamma   90.00
#
_symmetry.space_group_name_H-M   'P 1'
#
loop_
_entity.id
_entity.type
_entity.pdbx_description
1 polymer ?
#
loop_
_entity_poly.entity_id
_entity_poly.type
_entity_poly.pdbx_seq_one_letter_code
_entity_poly.pdbx_strand_id
1 'polypeptide(L)'
;SKMFNGDVDKGFKRHARKYGDGGYTCGQLSKGSVLRSLAAYSAKLGVWKINKNDKDEHAINHLINRSLPYKMDFFDRYVDRTVKQHRNSIRRLAYLRDVLKKLKLNHVIKENDLVKKIMESQDILAGNIYKAINAATRISDGLPELEWLVENRIPKNDLSIIGGKPKVGKTRLSIGLAKCLLVGDEFLGIKPAGLSKIILITDDQSDADSGQMMQAAGIYEHPNLYWSKKFRYTEKDINRVLEDIKTFDEPVVILDSFRSATRTTGVKENDQEAGMILYDLKHAITEAGGTFLLLHHSNKDNNNVGVDSLSGSTAISGAANTVLTIHHLQDPETKELQKHIKERRIVREARSGEDFDLVSTLNFDNSFKVVCDFENYQKQQTIVENEKKVIDKLKRVPDDMQKVLSVMLIRYNKKESGLDVIELMKLAKLCKKIVLKKSDFNKSELNIYTKINRYINEFVEANLIVDMGNKQKHIFGANTKSVALTDRGAVFVDGSNLYF
;
A
#
# COMPACT_ATOMS: atom_id res chain seq x y z
N SER A 1 -8.15 -2.08 -63.40
CA SER A 1 -9.48 -2.37 -63.87
C SER A 1 -9.88 -1.53 -65.08
N LYS A 2 -9.69 -0.20 -65.08
CA LYS A 2 -9.90 0.64 -66.31
C LYS A 2 -9.04 0.19 -67.50
N MET A 3 -7.82 -0.32 -67.24
CA MET A 3 -6.90 -0.86 -68.25
C MET A 3 -7.39 -2.20 -68.89
N PHE A 4 -8.29 -2.93 -68.22
CA PHE A 4 -8.75 -4.26 -68.62
C PHE A 4 -10.26 -4.42 -68.56
N ASN A 5 -11.02 -3.35 -68.74
CA ASN A 5 -12.48 -3.32 -68.70
C ASN A 5 -13.10 -4.04 -67.47
N GLY A 6 -12.47 -3.93 -66.31
CA GLY A 6 -12.96 -4.54 -65.07
C GLY A 6 -12.53 -6.00 -64.85
N ASP A 7 -11.91 -6.66 -65.83
CA ASP A 7 -11.50 -8.05 -65.70
C ASP A 7 -10.09 -8.16 -65.11
N VAL A 8 -10.05 -8.43 -63.81
CA VAL A 8 -8.79 -8.54 -63.03
C VAL A 8 -7.97 -9.76 -63.49
N ASP A 9 -8.61 -10.82 -63.92
CA ASP A 9 -7.98 -12.08 -64.34
C ASP A 9 -7.26 -11.91 -65.67
N LYS A 10 -7.81 -11.12 -66.60
CA LYS A 10 -7.12 -10.73 -67.85
C LYS A 10 -5.92 -9.83 -67.59
N GLY A 11 -6.00 -8.96 -66.58
CA GLY A 11 -4.88 -8.14 -66.15
C GLY A 11 -3.74 -8.95 -65.59
N PHE A 12 -4.03 -9.96 -64.80
CA PHE A 12 -3.06 -10.89 -64.22
C PHE A 12 -2.36 -11.74 -65.33
N LYS A 13 -3.14 -12.35 -66.22
CA LYS A 13 -2.62 -13.15 -67.33
C LYS A 13 -1.75 -12.34 -68.31
N ARG A 14 -2.10 -11.09 -68.56
CA ARG A 14 -1.30 -10.20 -69.44
C ARG A 14 0.00 -9.75 -68.75
N HIS A 15 -0.02 -9.59 -67.44
CA HIS A 15 1.19 -9.26 -66.69
C HIS A 15 2.14 -10.46 -66.54
N ALA A 16 1.59 -11.66 -66.33
CA ALA A 16 2.34 -12.91 -66.32
C ALA A 16 3.01 -13.18 -67.68
N ARG A 17 2.30 -12.96 -68.80
CA ARG A 17 2.86 -13.07 -70.17
C ARG A 17 4.02 -12.07 -70.44
N LYS A 18 4.00 -10.90 -69.81
CA LYS A 18 5.04 -9.89 -70.02
C LYS A 18 6.33 -10.19 -69.26
N TYR A 19 6.27 -10.93 -68.17
CA TYR A 19 7.39 -11.18 -67.26
C TYR A 19 7.72 -12.68 -67.06
N GLY A 20 7.08 -13.59 -67.84
CA GLY A 20 7.29 -15.03 -67.83
C GLY A 20 6.61 -15.76 -66.67
N ASP A 21 6.35 -17.07 -66.79
CA ASP A 21 5.68 -17.90 -65.78
C ASP A 21 6.54 -18.28 -64.57
N GLY A 22 7.77 -17.78 -64.55
CA GLY A 22 8.69 -17.99 -63.43
C GLY A 22 8.52 -17.01 -62.31
N GLY A 23 7.42 -17.00 -61.61
CA GLY A 23 7.06 -16.24 -60.40
C GLY A 23 7.93 -15.02 -60.06
N TYR A 24 7.34 -13.90 -59.78
CA TYR A 24 8.07 -12.69 -59.40
C TYR A 24 8.98 -12.95 -58.19
N THR A 25 10.25 -12.65 -58.35
CA THR A 25 11.16 -12.64 -57.21
C THR A 25 10.75 -11.50 -56.26
N CYS A 26 10.92 -11.67 -54.98
CA CYS A 26 10.55 -10.67 -53.95
C CYS A 26 11.22 -9.31 -54.16
N GLY A 27 12.40 -9.25 -54.80
CA GLY A 27 13.05 -8.00 -55.17
C GLY A 27 12.32 -7.21 -56.27
N GLN A 28 11.59 -7.87 -57.15
CA GLN A 28 10.74 -7.21 -58.16
C GLN A 28 9.42 -6.72 -57.57
N LEU A 29 8.90 -7.40 -56.56
CA LEU A 29 7.72 -6.98 -55.79
C LEU A 29 8.04 -5.84 -54.82
N SER A 30 9.26 -5.78 -54.30
CA SER A 30 9.70 -4.73 -53.39
C SER A 30 9.95 -3.39 -54.09
N LYS A 31 10.22 -3.39 -55.41
CA LYS A 31 10.29 -2.16 -56.22
C LYS A 31 8.91 -1.55 -56.52
N GLY A 32 7.92 -2.07 -55.94
CA GLY A 32 6.81 -1.30 -55.37
C GLY A 32 5.71 -0.89 -56.30
N SER A 33 5.58 -1.21 -57.55
CA SER A 33 4.58 -0.43 -58.27
C SER A 33 3.27 -1.16 -58.62
N VAL A 34 3.33 -2.40 -59.04
CA VAL A 34 2.11 -2.98 -59.67
C VAL A 34 1.22 -3.72 -58.70
N LEU A 35 1.77 -4.50 -57.80
CA LEU A 35 0.95 -5.27 -56.82
C LEU A 35 0.39 -4.41 -55.67
N ARG A 36 1.13 -3.39 -55.24
CA ARG A 36 0.57 -2.38 -54.31
C ARG A 36 -0.56 -1.60 -54.98
N SER A 37 -0.42 -1.24 -56.20
CA SER A 37 -1.46 -0.53 -56.95
C SER A 37 -2.68 -1.40 -57.24
N LEU A 38 -2.49 -2.71 -57.55
CA LEU A 38 -3.57 -3.66 -57.73
C LEU A 38 -4.27 -4.02 -56.41
N ALA A 39 -3.53 -4.20 -55.33
CA ALA A 39 -4.08 -4.45 -54.01
C ALA A 39 -4.84 -3.22 -53.46
N ALA A 40 -4.29 -2.01 -53.62
CA ALA A 40 -4.96 -0.78 -53.23
C ALA A 40 -6.20 -0.49 -54.09
N TYR A 41 -6.15 -0.85 -55.38
CA TYR A 41 -7.29 -0.66 -56.28
C TYR A 41 -8.41 -1.70 -56.07
N SER A 42 -8.07 -2.94 -55.79
CA SER A 42 -9.04 -3.99 -55.44
C SER A 42 -9.66 -3.77 -54.07
N ALA A 43 -8.93 -3.21 -53.11
CA ALA A 43 -9.47 -2.79 -51.82
C ALA A 43 -10.45 -1.61 -51.96
N LYS A 44 -10.16 -0.67 -52.88
CA LYS A 44 -11.01 0.48 -53.22
C LYS A 44 -12.34 0.06 -53.92
N LEU A 45 -12.34 -1.06 -54.61
CA LEU A 45 -13.50 -1.63 -55.31
C LEU A 45 -14.31 -2.60 -54.42
N GLY A 46 -13.93 -2.82 -53.17
CA GLY A 46 -14.60 -3.73 -52.27
C GLY A 46 -14.51 -5.21 -52.65
N VAL A 47 -13.74 -5.54 -53.73
CA VAL A 47 -13.61 -6.90 -54.27
C VAL A 47 -12.63 -7.76 -53.44
N TRP A 48 -11.78 -7.14 -52.65
CA TRP A 48 -10.83 -7.81 -51.74
C TRP A 48 -10.90 -7.16 -50.37
N LYS A 49 -11.69 -7.74 -49.48
CA LYS A 49 -11.50 -7.56 -48.05
C LYS A 49 -10.32 -8.43 -47.63
N ILE A 50 -9.07 -7.95 -47.83
CA ILE A 50 -7.90 -8.56 -47.23
C ILE A 50 -8.09 -8.32 -45.72
N ASN A 51 -8.37 -9.38 -44.97
CA ASN A 51 -8.35 -9.35 -43.51
C ASN A 51 -6.96 -8.82 -43.08
N LYS A 52 -6.88 -7.92 -42.15
CA LYS A 52 -5.59 -7.38 -41.67
C LYS A 52 -4.61 -8.50 -41.27
N ASN A 53 -5.15 -9.62 -40.76
CA ASN A 53 -4.40 -10.80 -40.37
C ASN A 53 -3.74 -11.52 -41.55
N ASP A 54 -4.37 -11.54 -42.73
CA ASP A 54 -3.80 -12.22 -43.92
C ASP A 54 -2.57 -11.55 -44.44
N LYS A 55 -2.46 -10.21 -44.31
CA LYS A 55 -1.26 -9.46 -44.75
C LYS A 55 -0.01 -9.75 -43.90
N ASP A 56 -0.24 -9.88 -42.61
CA ASP A 56 0.83 -10.18 -41.66
C ASP A 56 1.30 -11.60 -41.81
N GLU A 57 0.40 -12.55 -41.98
CA GLU A 57 0.70 -13.96 -42.19
C GLU A 57 1.47 -14.18 -43.49
N HIS A 58 1.10 -13.50 -44.55
CA HIS A 58 1.82 -13.55 -45.82
C HIS A 58 3.24 -12.93 -45.71
N ALA A 59 3.36 -11.80 -45.02
CA ALA A 59 4.67 -11.17 -44.77
C ALA A 59 5.56 -12.06 -43.88
N ILE A 60 5.02 -12.67 -42.86
CA ILE A 60 5.76 -13.58 -41.99
C ILE A 60 6.24 -14.79 -42.74
N ASN A 61 5.37 -15.44 -43.52
CA ASN A 61 5.73 -16.62 -44.32
C ASN A 61 6.85 -16.33 -45.31
N HIS A 62 6.84 -15.13 -45.90
CA HIS A 62 7.89 -14.68 -46.80
C HIS A 62 9.25 -14.46 -46.08
N LEU A 63 9.21 -14.09 -44.79
CA LEU A 63 10.41 -13.78 -44.02
C LEU A 63 11.04 -14.97 -43.33
N ILE A 64 10.33 -16.13 -43.21
CA ILE A 64 10.82 -17.32 -42.48
C ILE A 64 12.21 -17.73 -42.96
N ASN A 65 12.49 -17.67 -44.29
CA ASN A 65 13.74 -18.07 -44.88
C ASN A 65 14.73 -16.92 -45.15
N ARG A 66 14.43 -15.72 -44.64
CA ARG A 66 15.32 -14.56 -44.78
C ARG A 66 16.38 -14.51 -43.68
N SER A 67 17.45 -13.72 -43.93
CA SER A 67 18.49 -13.53 -42.90
C SER A 67 17.99 -12.81 -41.68
N LEU A 68 18.68 -13.00 -40.55
CA LEU A 68 18.31 -12.45 -39.24
C LEU A 68 18.02 -10.94 -39.24
N PRO A 69 18.82 -10.07 -39.86
CA PRO A 69 18.54 -8.61 -39.87
C PRO A 69 17.18 -8.24 -40.47
N TYR A 70 16.74 -8.89 -41.54
CA TYR A 70 15.41 -8.65 -42.12
C TYR A 70 14.26 -9.07 -41.22
N LYS A 71 14.44 -10.18 -40.49
CA LYS A 71 13.46 -10.67 -39.52
C LYS A 71 13.36 -9.70 -38.34
N MET A 72 14.50 -9.21 -37.86
CA MET A 72 14.56 -8.27 -36.73
C MET A 72 13.90 -6.94 -37.10
N ASP A 73 14.25 -6.35 -38.25
CA ASP A 73 13.64 -5.10 -38.71
C ASP A 73 12.11 -5.21 -38.88
N PHE A 74 11.64 -6.33 -39.41
CA PHE A 74 10.20 -6.59 -39.49
C PHE A 74 9.59 -6.70 -38.12
N PHE A 75 10.22 -7.45 -37.20
CA PHE A 75 9.71 -7.68 -35.86
C PHE A 75 9.64 -6.38 -35.07
N ASP A 76 10.65 -5.52 -35.14
CA ASP A 76 10.66 -4.22 -34.45
C ASP A 76 9.51 -3.32 -34.94
N ARG A 77 9.29 -3.23 -36.24
CA ARG A 77 8.12 -2.54 -36.82
C ARG A 77 6.79 -3.18 -36.43
N TYR A 78 6.77 -4.51 -36.19
CA TYR A 78 5.59 -5.22 -35.76
C TYR A 78 5.31 -4.92 -34.28
N VAL A 79 6.33 -4.79 -33.42
CA VAL A 79 6.21 -4.32 -32.03
C VAL A 79 5.54 -2.95 -31.99
N ASP A 80 6.08 -1.95 -32.69
CA ASP A 80 5.54 -0.59 -32.71
C ASP A 80 4.07 -0.55 -33.16
N ARG A 81 3.73 -1.32 -34.15
CA ARG A 81 2.35 -1.42 -34.64
C ARG A 81 1.43 -2.09 -33.61
N THR A 82 1.89 -3.15 -32.97
CA THR A 82 1.11 -3.89 -31.95
C THR A 82 0.87 -3.03 -30.72
N VAL A 83 1.87 -2.25 -30.30
CA VAL A 83 1.76 -1.29 -29.20
C VAL A 83 0.74 -0.20 -29.52
N LYS A 84 0.76 0.35 -30.73
CA LYS A 84 -0.22 1.35 -31.21
C LYS A 84 -1.67 0.81 -31.25
N GLN A 85 -1.85 -0.46 -31.59
CA GLN A 85 -3.16 -1.05 -31.85
C GLN A 85 -3.83 -1.60 -30.59
N HIS A 86 -3.06 -2.00 -29.60
CA HIS A 86 -3.56 -2.67 -28.41
C HIS A 86 -3.06 -1.98 -27.14
N ARG A 87 -3.96 -1.58 -26.26
CA ARG A 87 -3.61 -1.04 -24.94
C ARG A 87 -3.29 -2.13 -23.91
N ASN A 88 -3.82 -3.34 -24.11
CA ASN A 88 -3.65 -4.46 -23.19
C ASN A 88 -2.29 -5.15 -23.39
N SER A 89 -1.39 -5.07 -22.42
CA SER A 89 -0.03 -5.63 -22.48
C SER A 89 -0.02 -7.14 -22.69
N ILE A 90 -0.94 -7.88 -22.09
CA ILE A 90 -1.03 -9.35 -22.25
C ILE A 90 -1.40 -9.71 -23.69
N ARG A 91 -2.28 -8.93 -24.31
CA ARG A 91 -2.64 -9.12 -25.71
C ARG A 91 -1.48 -8.80 -26.63
N ARG A 92 -0.73 -7.73 -26.35
CA ARG A 92 0.51 -7.41 -27.06
C ARG A 92 1.50 -8.56 -27.00
N LEU A 93 1.77 -9.07 -25.78
CA LEU A 93 2.67 -10.21 -25.58
C LEU A 93 2.22 -11.45 -26.36
N ALA A 94 0.93 -11.79 -26.32
CA ALA A 94 0.40 -12.94 -27.04
C ALA A 94 0.65 -12.85 -28.56
N TYR A 95 0.36 -11.68 -29.17
CA TYR A 95 0.62 -11.48 -30.59
C TYR A 95 2.11 -11.53 -30.93
N LEU A 96 2.94 -10.89 -30.11
CA LEU A 96 4.38 -10.85 -30.35
C LEU A 96 5.05 -12.19 -30.16
N ARG A 97 4.63 -12.98 -29.16
CA ARG A 97 5.09 -14.38 -28.95
C ARG A 97 4.75 -15.27 -30.17
N ASP A 98 3.55 -15.13 -30.72
CA ASP A 98 3.16 -15.89 -31.92
C ASP A 98 4.04 -15.53 -33.12
N VAL A 99 4.28 -14.24 -33.35
CA VAL A 99 5.16 -13.80 -34.45
C VAL A 99 6.61 -14.22 -34.23
N LEU A 100 7.15 -14.12 -33.01
CA LEU A 100 8.49 -14.61 -32.67
C LEU A 100 8.64 -16.11 -33.01
N LYS A 101 7.65 -16.91 -32.65
CA LYS A 101 7.63 -18.35 -32.94
C LYS A 101 7.59 -18.60 -34.43
N LYS A 102 6.72 -17.92 -35.18
CA LYS A 102 6.59 -18.05 -36.64
C LYS A 102 7.87 -17.66 -37.38
N LEU A 103 8.52 -16.57 -36.96
CA LEU A 103 9.80 -16.10 -37.53
C LEU A 103 11.01 -16.90 -37.06
N LYS A 104 10.83 -17.84 -36.11
CA LYS A 104 11.92 -18.62 -35.48
C LYS A 104 12.95 -17.73 -34.79
N LEU A 105 12.50 -16.67 -34.09
CA LEU A 105 13.36 -15.72 -33.38
C LEU A 105 13.50 -16.00 -31.88
N ASN A 106 12.83 -17.02 -31.33
CA ASN A 106 12.81 -17.34 -29.89
C ASN A 106 14.20 -17.63 -29.30
N HIS A 107 15.19 -18.00 -30.14
CA HIS A 107 16.58 -18.22 -29.72
C HIS A 107 17.40 -16.92 -29.67
N VAL A 108 16.91 -15.83 -30.27
CA VAL A 108 17.57 -14.52 -30.32
C VAL A 108 16.95 -13.55 -29.36
N ILE A 109 15.61 -13.53 -29.25
CA ILE A 109 14.85 -12.62 -28.39
C ILE A 109 14.24 -13.46 -27.27
N LYS A 110 14.72 -13.23 -26.04
CA LYS A 110 14.18 -13.85 -24.83
C LYS A 110 12.97 -13.06 -24.34
N GLU A 111 12.23 -13.61 -23.39
CA GLU A 111 11.02 -12.99 -22.83
C GLU A 111 11.29 -11.58 -22.27
N ASN A 112 12.38 -11.44 -21.52
CA ASN A 112 12.76 -10.14 -20.94
C ASN A 112 13.09 -9.09 -22.03
N ASP A 113 13.71 -9.51 -23.14
CA ASP A 113 14.01 -8.61 -24.27
C ASP A 113 12.73 -8.18 -24.98
N LEU A 114 11.74 -9.08 -25.05
CA LEU A 114 10.43 -8.77 -25.62
C LEU A 114 9.68 -7.73 -24.80
N VAL A 115 9.64 -7.93 -23.47
CA VAL A 115 9.05 -6.96 -22.53
C VAL A 115 9.72 -5.60 -22.65
N LYS A 116 11.06 -5.57 -22.69
CA LYS A 116 11.84 -4.35 -22.86
C LYS A 116 11.50 -3.63 -24.18
N LYS A 117 11.43 -4.34 -25.28
CA LYS A 117 11.07 -3.77 -26.60
C LYS A 117 9.65 -3.16 -26.60
N ILE A 118 8.71 -3.79 -25.90
CA ILE A 118 7.34 -3.24 -25.75
C ILE A 118 7.39 -1.92 -24.97
N MET A 119 8.12 -1.88 -23.84
CA MET A 119 8.27 -0.65 -23.04
C MET A 119 8.95 0.46 -23.83
N GLU A 120 10.05 0.18 -24.50
CA GLU A 120 10.76 1.14 -25.37
C GLU A 120 9.82 1.72 -26.46
N SER A 121 9.02 0.86 -27.11
CA SER A 121 8.06 1.29 -28.11
C SER A 121 6.92 2.14 -27.50
N GLN A 122 6.47 1.84 -26.29
CA GLN A 122 5.47 2.64 -25.57
C GLN A 122 6.02 4.04 -25.28
N ASP A 123 7.24 4.14 -24.75
CA ASP A 123 7.88 5.42 -24.44
C ASP A 123 8.06 6.30 -25.68
N ILE A 124 8.50 5.71 -26.79
CA ILE A 124 8.62 6.41 -28.07
C ILE A 124 7.26 6.94 -28.55
N LEU A 125 6.21 6.14 -28.43
CA LEU A 125 4.86 6.49 -28.88
C LEU A 125 4.18 7.53 -27.99
N ALA A 126 4.49 7.52 -26.70
CA ALA A 126 4.05 8.53 -25.73
C ALA A 126 4.80 9.87 -25.89
N GLY A 127 5.78 9.95 -26.78
CA GLY A 127 6.62 11.14 -26.93
C GLY A 127 7.68 11.27 -25.83
N ASN A 128 7.87 10.23 -25.00
CA ASN A 128 8.89 10.18 -23.95
C ASN A 128 10.28 9.94 -24.54
N ILE A 129 10.62 10.65 -25.61
CA ILE A 129 11.95 10.58 -26.20
C ILE A 129 12.89 11.37 -25.31
N TYR A 130 14.00 10.75 -24.94
CA TYR A 130 15.04 11.41 -24.16
C TYR A 130 15.41 12.76 -24.78
N LYS A 131 15.18 13.83 -24.02
CA LYS A 131 15.59 15.19 -24.36
C LYS A 131 16.14 15.85 -23.10
N ALA A 132 17.44 16.08 -23.08
CA ALA A 132 18.05 16.88 -22.04
C ALA A 132 17.58 18.33 -22.17
N ILE A 133 16.94 18.85 -21.14
CA ILE A 133 16.52 20.25 -21.05
C ILE A 133 17.28 20.87 -19.89
N ASN A 134 17.78 22.10 -20.08
CA ASN A 134 18.43 22.84 -19.00
C ASN A 134 17.44 23.04 -17.84
N ALA A 135 17.87 22.69 -16.63
CA ALA A 135 17.01 22.78 -15.44
C ALA A 135 16.54 24.23 -15.17
N ALA A 136 17.39 25.24 -15.43
CA ALA A 136 17.00 26.63 -15.29
C ALA A 136 15.86 27.04 -16.23
N THR A 137 15.82 26.47 -17.46
CA THR A 137 14.71 26.72 -18.39
C THR A 137 13.42 26.10 -17.88
N ARG A 138 13.48 24.89 -17.27
CA ARG A 138 12.31 24.27 -16.67
C ARG A 138 11.80 25.06 -15.45
N ILE A 139 12.70 25.65 -14.66
CA ILE A 139 12.32 26.50 -13.53
C ILE A 139 11.62 27.77 -14.00
N SER A 140 12.09 28.39 -15.11
CA SER A 140 11.45 29.58 -15.67
C SER A 140 10.05 29.33 -16.22
N ASP A 141 9.79 28.11 -16.70
CA ASP A 141 8.49 27.69 -17.20
C ASP A 141 7.51 27.31 -16.06
N GLY A 142 7.97 27.36 -14.81
CA GLY A 142 7.27 26.90 -13.59
C GLY A 142 7.41 25.40 -13.40
N LEU A 143 7.86 24.99 -12.21
CA LEU A 143 7.80 23.57 -11.82
C LEU A 143 6.34 23.20 -11.53
N PRO A 144 5.82 22.10 -12.07
CA PRO A 144 4.51 21.60 -11.66
C PRO A 144 4.54 21.35 -10.15
N GLU A 145 3.65 22.00 -9.42
CA GLU A 145 3.47 21.73 -7.98
C GLU A 145 2.87 20.34 -7.79
N LEU A 146 3.28 19.68 -6.72
CA LEU A 146 2.69 18.42 -6.33
C LEU A 146 1.29 18.67 -5.78
N GLU A 147 0.27 18.27 -6.52
CA GLU A 147 -1.11 18.36 -6.07
C GLU A 147 -1.50 17.15 -5.21
N TRP A 148 -2.31 17.41 -4.19
CA TRP A 148 -2.79 16.41 -3.25
C TRP A 148 -4.32 16.31 -3.30
N LEU A 149 -4.84 15.08 -3.21
CA LEU A 149 -6.24 14.86 -2.84
C LEU A 149 -6.40 14.99 -1.32
N VAL A 150 -5.48 14.40 -0.57
CA VAL A 150 -5.34 14.56 0.88
C VAL A 150 -3.86 14.76 1.17
N GLU A 151 -3.52 15.93 1.71
CA GLU A 151 -2.13 16.36 1.91
C GLU A 151 -1.31 15.32 2.68
N ASN A 152 -0.11 15.04 2.21
CA ASN A 152 0.79 14.02 2.78
C ASN A 152 0.14 12.64 2.99
N ARG A 153 -0.96 12.33 2.26
CA ARG A 153 -1.64 11.03 2.27
C ARG A 153 -1.76 10.47 0.86
N ILE A 154 -2.48 11.16 -0.01
CA ILE A 154 -2.81 10.70 -1.36
C ILE A 154 -2.50 11.81 -2.36
N PRO A 155 -1.48 11.63 -3.22
CA PRO A 155 -1.20 12.58 -4.30
C PRO A 155 -2.29 12.49 -5.38
N LYS A 156 -2.57 13.63 -6.04
CA LYS A 156 -3.46 13.69 -7.19
C LYS A 156 -2.75 13.21 -8.46
N ASN A 157 -3.50 12.70 -9.40
CA ASN A 157 -3.04 12.28 -10.72
C ASN A 157 -1.83 11.32 -10.73
N ASP A 158 -1.77 10.42 -9.74
CA ASP A 158 -0.76 9.35 -9.65
C ASP A 158 -1.40 8.07 -9.10
N LEU A 159 -0.60 7.02 -8.96
CA LEU A 159 -1.00 5.75 -8.37
C LEU A 159 -0.65 5.70 -6.89
N SER A 160 -1.68 5.42 -6.07
CA SER A 160 -1.53 5.02 -4.67
C SER A 160 -1.99 3.59 -4.46
N ILE A 161 -1.27 2.81 -3.65
CA ILE A 161 -1.62 1.42 -3.32
C ILE A 161 -2.05 1.34 -1.85
N ILE A 162 -3.18 0.67 -1.57
CA ILE A 162 -3.57 0.23 -0.23
C ILE A 162 -3.28 -1.26 -0.10
N GLY A 163 -2.22 -1.60 0.65
CA GLY A 163 -1.79 -2.96 0.91
C GLY A 163 -2.30 -3.51 2.24
N GLY A 164 -2.43 -4.83 2.34
CA GLY A 164 -2.73 -5.48 3.63
C GLY A 164 -3.27 -6.89 3.48
N LYS A 165 -3.26 -7.64 4.59
CA LYS A 165 -3.76 -9.02 4.61
C LYS A 165 -5.28 -9.08 4.40
N PRO A 166 -5.82 -10.25 4.01
CA PRO A 166 -7.26 -10.43 3.97
C PRO A 166 -7.91 -10.08 5.31
N LYS A 167 -9.08 -9.40 5.28
CA LYS A 167 -9.88 -9.04 6.45
C LYS A 167 -9.24 -8.05 7.44
N VAL A 168 -8.12 -7.41 7.09
CA VAL A 168 -7.48 -6.39 7.96
C VAL A 168 -8.21 -5.03 7.92
N GLY A 169 -8.96 -4.76 6.84
CA GLY A 169 -9.72 -3.52 6.68
C GLY A 169 -9.36 -2.67 5.46
N LYS A 170 -8.67 -3.22 4.43
CA LYS A 170 -8.30 -2.49 3.19
C LYS A 170 -9.50 -1.80 2.54
N THR A 171 -10.55 -2.56 2.23
CA THR A 171 -11.77 -2.02 1.61
C THR A 171 -12.42 -0.96 2.50
N ARG A 172 -12.43 -1.15 3.83
CA ARG A 172 -12.95 -0.14 4.75
C ARG A 172 -12.10 1.13 4.74
N LEU A 173 -10.77 1.01 4.62
CA LEU A 173 -9.87 2.17 4.50
C LEU A 173 -10.11 2.92 3.19
N SER A 174 -10.32 2.21 2.08
CA SER A 174 -10.64 2.86 0.79
C SER A 174 -12.01 3.52 0.78
N ILE A 175 -13.01 2.95 1.46
CA ILE A 175 -14.34 3.57 1.64
C ILE A 175 -14.24 4.80 2.56
N GLY A 176 -13.41 4.75 3.61
CA GLY A 176 -13.12 5.91 4.46
C GLY A 176 -12.47 7.06 3.66
N LEU A 177 -11.54 6.74 2.75
CA LEU A 177 -11.00 7.74 1.82
C LEU A 177 -12.07 8.26 0.84
N ALA A 178 -12.90 7.38 0.28
CA ALA A 178 -14.00 7.81 -0.59
C ALA A 178 -14.96 8.76 0.15
N LYS A 179 -15.30 8.45 1.41
CA LYS A 179 -16.09 9.34 2.27
C LYS A 179 -15.41 10.71 2.44
N CYS A 180 -14.13 10.73 2.77
CA CYS A 180 -13.35 11.96 2.87
C CYS A 180 -13.49 12.82 1.59
N LEU A 181 -13.26 12.22 0.43
CA LEU A 181 -13.27 12.91 -0.86
C LEU A 181 -14.66 13.29 -1.36
N LEU A 182 -15.72 12.62 -0.92
CA LEU A 182 -17.10 12.91 -1.31
C LEU A 182 -17.75 13.98 -0.44
N VAL A 183 -17.51 13.94 0.89
CA VAL A 183 -18.24 14.79 1.86
C VAL A 183 -17.35 15.75 2.64
N GLY A 184 -16.02 15.69 2.47
CA GLY A 184 -15.08 16.58 3.14
C GLY A 184 -14.68 16.15 4.56
N ASP A 185 -14.95 14.89 4.94
CA ASP A 185 -14.51 14.32 6.20
C ASP A 185 -12.97 14.16 6.26
N GLU A 186 -12.43 13.92 7.44
CA GLU A 186 -11.00 13.65 7.59
C GLU A 186 -10.62 12.22 7.17
N PHE A 187 -9.49 12.09 6.51
CA PHE A 187 -8.83 10.82 6.26
C PHE A 187 -7.48 10.79 6.97
N LEU A 188 -7.33 9.90 7.94
CA LEU A 188 -6.12 9.81 8.79
C LEU A 188 -5.71 11.18 9.37
N GLY A 189 -6.68 11.91 9.90
CA GLY A 189 -6.48 13.19 10.58
C GLY A 189 -6.31 14.42 9.67
N ILE A 190 -6.44 14.26 8.34
CA ILE A 190 -6.28 15.35 7.36
C ILE A 190 -7.55 15.49 6.52
N LYS A 191 -8.00 16.72 6.31
CA LYS A 191 -9.11 17.04 5.41
C LYS A 191 -8.66 16.99 3.95
N PRO A 192 -9.56 16.67 3.00
CA PRO A 192 -9.22 16.71 1.59
C PRO A 192 -8.97 18.15 1.10
N ALA A 193 -8.12 18.30 0.09
CA ALA A 193 -7.87 19.58 -0.57
C ALA A 193 -9.12 20.09 -1.31
N GLY A 194 -10.00 19.19 -1.73
CA GLY A 194 -11.26 19.46 -2.39
C GLY A 194 -12.11 18.20 -2.50
N LEU A 195 -13.36 18.34 -2.92
CA LEU A 195 -14.26 17.21 -3.18
C LEU A 195 -13.98 16.61 -4.56
N SER A 196 -14.15 15.31 -4.68
CA SER A 196 -13.90 14.56 -5.93
C SER A 196 -15.07 13.66 -6.28
N LYS A 197 -15.18 13.29 -7.56
CA LYS A 197 -16.03 12.20 -8.00
C LYS A 197 -15.27 10.88 -7.84
N ILE A 198 -15.95 9.83 -7.44
CA ILE A 198 -15.36 8.52 -7.16
C ILE A 198 -15.92 7.47 -8.11
N ILE A 199 -15.05 6.76 -8.80
CA ILE A 199 -15.36 5.52 -9.50
C ILE A 199 -14.85 4.37 -8.63
N LEU A 200 -15.76 3.71 -7.91
CA LEU A 200 -15.45 2.59 -7.03
C LEU A 200 -15.71 1.26 -7.75
N ILE A 201 -14.69 0.45 -7.93
CA ILE A 201 -14.79 -0.86 -8.58
C ILE A 201 -14.50 -1.93 -7.53
N THR A 202 -15.53 -2.71 -7.15
CA THR A 202 -15.42 -3.78 -6.15
C THR A 202 -15.77 -5.13 -6.76
N ASP A 203 -14.83 -6.04 -6.92
CA ASP A 203 -15.04 -7.36 -7.53
C ASP A 203 -14.80 -8.52 -6.54
N ASP A 204 -14.14 -8.27 -5.41
CA ASP A 204 -13.78 -9.29 -4.43
C ASP A 204 -14.89 -9.57 -3.41
N GLN A 205 -15.92 -8.73 -3.34
CA GLN A 205 -16.98 -8.80 -2.33
C GLN A 205 -18.37 -8.93 -2.95
N SER A 206 -19.35 -9.37 -2.15
CA SER A 206 -20.76 -9.38 -2.57
C SER A 206 -21.32 -7.95 -2.65
N ASP A 207 -22.42 -7.77 -3.41
CA ASP A 207 -23.16 -6.50 -3.49
C ASP A 207 -23.64 -6.07 -2.12
N ALA A 208 -24.14 -7.04 -1.34
CA ALA A 208 -24.66 -6.79 -0.01
C ALA A 208 -23.56 -6.26 0.92
N ASP A 209 -22.37 -6.89 0.92
CA ASP A 209 -21.24 -6.46 1.78
C ASP A 209 -20.74 -5.07 1.40
N SER A 210 -20.55 -4.83 0.09
CA SER A 210 -20.10 -3.52 -0.41
C SER A 210 -21.14 -2.43 -0.14
N GLY A 211 -22.41 -2.74 -0.38
CA GLY A 211 -23.54 -1.83 -0.12
C GLY A 211 -23.65 -1.47 1.36
N GLN A 212 -23.59 -2.45 2.26
CA GLN A 212 -23.62 -2.21 3.70
C GLN A 212 -22.45 -1.34 4.18
N MET A 213 -21.24 -1.55 3.65
CA MET A 213 -20.11 -0.70 4.00
C MET A 213 -20.28 0.74 3.53
N MET A 214 -20.79 0.95 2.30
CA MET A 214 -21.09 2.29 1.79
C MET A 214 -22.24 2.96 2.55
N GLN A 215 -23.28 2.21 2.94
CA GLN A 215 -24.36 2.71 3.79
C GLN A 215 -23.84 3.11 5.18
N ALA A 216 -23.03 2.28 5.82
CA ALA A 216 -22.42 2.58 7.11
C ALA A 216 -21.53 3.85 7.05
N ALA A 217 -20.87 4.08 5.92
CA ALA A 217 -20.12 5.31 5.66
C ALA A 217 -21.00 6.52 5.32
N GLY A 218 -22.28 6.33 5.04
CA GLY A 218 -23.21 7.40 4.63
C GLY A 218 -23.00 7.91 3.21
N ILE A 219 -22.36 7.12 2.33
CA ILE A 219 -22.04 7.54 0.96
C ILE A 219 -22.79 6.77 -0.12
N TYR A 220 -23.58 5.78 0.24
CA TYR A 220 -24.24 4.86 -0.73
C TYR A 220 -25.09 5.60 -1.78
N GLU A 221 -25.81 6.66 -1.38
CA GLU A 221 -26.68 7.46 -2.26
C GLU A 221 -26.02 8.76 -2.74
N HIS A 222 -24.69 8.90 -2.54
CA HIS A 222 -24.02 10.14 -2.89
C HIS A 222 -23.94 10.33 -4.42
N PRO A 223 -24.37 11.48 -4.99
CA PRO A 223 -24.49 11.67 -6.44
C PRO A 223 -23.16 11.60 -7.20
N ASN A 224 -22.04 11.80 -6.54
CA ASN A 224 -20.69 11.72 -7.10
C ASN A 224 -20.00 10.36 -6.85
N LEU A 225 -20.72 9.35 -6.33
CA LEU A 225 -20.23 7.99 -6.20
C LEU A 225 -20.74 7.12 -7.33
N TYR A 226 -19.86 6.65 -8.18
CA TYR A 226 -20.13 5.73 -9.27
C TYR A 226 -19.58 4.36 -8.90
N TRP A 227 -20.45 3.36 -8.81
CA TRP A 227 -20.06 2.03 -8.35
C TRP A 227 -20.20 1.00 -9.45
N SER A 228 -19.14 0.22 -9.69
CA SER A 228 -19.09 -0.92 -10.61
C SER A 228 -18.61 -2.17 -9.90
N LYS A 229 -19.17 -3.32 -10.28
CA LYS A 229 -18.80 -4.63 -9.71
C LYS A 229 -17.86 -5.47 -10.55
N LYS A 230 -17.71 -5.15 -11.81
CA LYS A 230 -16.97 -6.01 -12.73
C LYS A 230 -15.99 -5.17 -13.53
N PHE A 231 -14.73 -5.43 -13.27
CA PHE A 231 -13.65 -4.95 -14.12
C PHE A 231 -12.70 -6.11 -14.39
N ARG A 232 -12.34 -6.27 -15.66
CA ARG A 232 -11.29 -7.19 -16.10
C ARG A 232 -10.28 -6.42 -16.90
N TYR A 233 -9.03 -6.82 -16.79
CA TYR A 233 -7.97 -6.25 -17.60
C TYR A 233 -8.18 -6.64 -19.07
N THR A 234 -9.15 -6.00 -19.72
CA THR A 234 -9.46 -6.12 -21.15
C THR A 234 -9.51 -4.75 -21.79
N GLU A 235 -9.22 -4.66 -23.09
CA GLU A 235 -9.33 -3.39 -23.82
C GLU A 235 -10.72 -2.75 -23.69
N LYS A 236 -11.75 -3.58 -23.67
CA LYS A 236 -13.13 -3.12 -23.55
C LYS A 236 -13.38 -2.43 -22.21
N ASP A 237 -12.98 -3.06 -21.10
CA ASP A 237 -13.24 -2.50 -19.78
C ASP A 237 -12.31 -1.30 -19.49
N ILE A 238 -11.06 -1.36 -19.95
CA ILE A 238 -10.15 -0.21 -19.87
C ILE A 238 -10.73 1.01 -20.61
N ASN A 239 -11.18 0.83 -21.85
CA ASN A 239 -11.74 1.94 -22.63
C ASN A 239 -13.00 2.53 -21.97
N ARG A 240 -13.87 1.71 -21.35
CA ARG A 240 -15.02 2.20 -20.59
C ARG A 240 -14.63 3.06 -19.41
N VAL A 241 -13.67 2.59 -18.60
CA VAL A 241 -13.15 3.39 -17.46
C VAL A 241 -12.57 4.71 -17.95
N LEU A 242 -11.87 4.72 -19.09
CA LEU A 242 -11.32 5.95 -19.67
C LEU A 242 -12.40 6.91 -20.22
N GLU A 243 -13.50 6.37 -20.74
CA GLU A 243 -14.68 7.16 -21.11
C GLU A 243 -15.34 7.79 -19.87
N ASP A 244 -15.49 7.02 -18.80
CA ASP A 244 -15.99 7.51 -17.51
C ASP A 244 -15.10 8.61 -16.93
N ILE A 245 -13.76 8.44 -16.94
CA ILE A 245 -12.81 9.44 -16.44
C ILE A 245 -12.98 10.77 -17.19
N LYS A 246 -13.08 10.73 -18.52
CA LYS A 246 -13.29 11.93 -19.34
C LYS A 246 -14.64 12.59 -19.07
N THR A 247 -15.67 11.79 -18.76
CA THR A 247 -17.03 12.30 -18.47
C THR A 247 -17.11 12.94 -17.10
N PHE A 248 -16.38 12.39 -16.10
CA PHE A 248 -16.52 12.81 -14.71
C PHE A 248 -15.56 13.90 -14.28
N ASP A 249 -14.63 14.31 -15.14
CA ASP A 249 -13.66 15.37 -14.85
C ASP A 249 -12.79 15.08 -13.63
N GLU A 250 -11.60 14.58 -13.88
CA GLU A 250 -10.58 14.23 -12.87
C GLU A 250 -11.06 13.36 -11.68
N PRO A 251 -11.79 12.25 -11.90
CA PRO A 251 -12.28 11.42 -10.82
C PRO A 251 -11.16 10.60 -10.17
N VAL A 252 -11.44 10.09 -8.95
CA VAL A 252 -10.60 9.08 -8.31
C VAL A 252 -11.14 7.69 -8.64
N VAL A 253 -10.32 6.87 -9.27
CA VAL A 253 -10.62 5.48 -9.61
C VAL A 253 -10.07 4.57 -8.51
N ILE A 254 -10.96 3.91 -7.77
CA ILE A 254 -10.61 2.95 -6.72
C ILE A 254 -10.88 1.54 -7.24
N LEU A 255 -9.85 0.70 -7.32
CA LEU A 255 -9.95 -0.70 -7.80
C LEU A 255 -9.67 -1.68 -6.66
N ASP A 256 -10.69 -2.41 -6.23
CA ASP A 256 -10.63 -3.48 -5.24
C ASP A 256 -10.96 -4.84 -5.89
N SER A 257 -9.99 -5.67 -6.28
CA SER A 257 -8.56 -5.59 -6.05
C SER A 257 -7.80 -5.85 -7.36
N PHE A 258 -6.47 -5.66 -7.35
CA PHE A 258 -5.60 -6.00 -8.49
C PHE A 258 -5.77 -7.46 -8.91
N ARG A 259 -5.81 -8.37 -7.94
CA ARG A 259 -5.95 -9.82 -8.18
C ARG A 259 -7.24 -10.17 -8.90
N SER A 260 -8.36 -9.56 -8.52
CA SER A 260 -9.65 -9.81 -9.17
C SER A 260 -9.65 -9.29 -10.61
N ALA A 261 -9.10 -8.10 -10.83
CA ALA A 261 -8.99 -7.50 -12.16
C ALA A 261 -8.15 -8.33 -13.14
N THR A 262 -7.08 -8.95 -12.65
CA THR A 262 -6.11 -9.70 -13.49
C THR A 262 -6.36 -11.19 -13.58
N ARG A 263 -7.30 -11.76 -12.81
CA ARG A 263 -7.52 -13.22 -12.72
C ARG A 263 -7.79 -13.92 -14.06
N THR A 264 -8.30 -13.23 -15.07
CA THR A 264 -8.59 -13.79 -16.40
C THR A 264 -7.40 -13.75 -17.33
N THR A 265 -6.29 -13.11 -16.94
CA THR A 265 -5.09 -13.00 -17.78
C THR A 265 -4.16 -14.21 -17.67
N GLY A 266 -4.30 -15.01 -16.60
CA GLY A 266 -3.37 -16.10 -16.25
C GLY A 266 -2.06 -15.61 -15.63
N VAL A 267 -1.84 -14.31 -15.48
CA VAL A 267 -0.65 -13.72 -14.88
C VAL A 267 -0.72 -13.82 -13.36
N LYS A 268 0.37 -14.27 -12.74
CA LYS A 268 0.50 -14.31 -11.28
C LYS A 268 1.10 -13.00 -10.77
N GLU A 269 0.80 -12.64 -9.52
CA GLU A 269 1.30 -11.40 -8.90
C GLU A 269 2.83 -11.31 -8.87
N ASN A 270 3.53 -12.46 -8.85
CA ASN A 270 5.00 -12.52 -8.86
C ASN A 270 5.61 -12.44 -10.26
N ASP A 271 4.81 -12.51 -11.31
CA ASP A 271 5.29 -12.44 -12.68
C ASP A 271 5.64 -10.99 -13.05
N GLN A 272 6.63 -10.81 -13.92
CA GLN A 272 7.01 -9.47 -14.40
C GLN A 272 5.86 -8.78 -15.16
N GLU A 273 5.04 -9.58 -15.81
CA GLU A 273 3.84 -9.13 -16.53
C GLU A 273 2.82 -8.45 -15.62
N ALA A 274 2.79 -8.78 -14.32
CA ALA A 274 1.93 -8.09 -13.36
C ALA A 274 2.31 -6.60 -13.23
N GLY A 275 3.60 -6.31 -13.21
CA GLY A 275 4.12 -4.94 -13.25
C GLY A 275 3.70 -4.20 -14.52
N MET A 276 3.80 -4.84 -15.69
CA MET A 276 3.37 -4.24 -16.96
C MET A 276 1.88 -3.88 -16.98
N ILE A 277 1.04 -4.79 -16.49
CA ILE A 277 -0.41 -4.52 -16.35
C ILE A 277 -0.65 -3.27 -15.50
N LEU A 278 0.06 -3.17 -14.38
CA LEU A 278 -0.12 -2.05 -13.47
C LEU A 278 0.37 -0.73 -14.08
N TYR A 279 1.50 -0.74 -14.78
CA TYR A 279 1.98 0.43 -15.52
C TYR A 279 1.01 0.85 -16.62
N ASP A 280 0.47 -0.10 -17.40
CA ASP A 280 -0.56 0.19 -18.42
C ASP A 280 -1.79 0.87 -17.81
N LEU A 281 -2.31 0.33 -16.69
CA LEU A 281 -3.46 0.90 -16.00
C LEU A 281 -3.14 2.28 -15.41
N LYS A 282 -2.00 2.43 -14.74
CA LYS A 282 -1.54 3.70 -14.22
C LYS A 282 -1.51 4.75 -15.32
N HIS A 283 -0.75 4.51 -16.39
CA HIS A 283 -0.62 5.46 -17.51
C HIS A 283 -1.99 5.78 -18.13
N ALA A 284 -2.81 4.76 -18.41
CA ALA A 284 -4.09 4.98 -19.03
C ALA A 284 -5.02 5.87 -18.18
N ILE A 285 -5.05 5.66 -16.86
CA ILE A 285 -5.91 6.41 -15.94
C ILE A 285 -5.37 7.82 -15.73
N THR A 286 -4.06 7.97 -15.46
CA THR A 286 -3.47 9.30 -15.16
C THR A 286 -3.39 10.19 -16.40
N GLU A 287 -3.07 9.65 -17.58
CA GLU A 287 -3.11 10.40 -18.85
C GLU A 287 -4.53 10.87 -19.22
N ALA A 288 -5.55 10.16 -18.76
CA ALA A 288 -6.94 10.60 -18.93
C ALA A 288 -7.38 11.64 -17.87
N GLY A 289 -6.52 12.00 -16.91
CA GLY A 289 -6.76 12.97 -15.85
C GLY A 289 -7.28 12.36 -14.54
N GLY A 290 -7.36 11.03 -14.41
CA GLY A 290 -7.82 10.37 -13.20
C GLY A 290 -6.70 10.13 -12.17
N THR A 291 -7.06 10.09 -10.89
CA THR A 291 -6.18 9.57 -9.84
C THR A 291 -6.48 8.10 -9.59
N PHE A 292 -5.46 7.27 -9.48
CA PHE A 292 -5.62 5.83 -9.36
C PHE A 292 -5.30 5.32 -7.95
N LEU A 293 -6.27 4.69 -7.29
CA LEU A 293 -6.11 3.99 -6.02
C LEU A 293 -6.33 2.48 -6.23
N LEU A 294 -5.34 1.68 -5.87
CA LEU A 294 -5.36 0.24 -6.04
C LEU A 294 -5.30 -0.49 -4.71
N LEU A 295 -6.22 -1.43 -4.49
CA LEU A 295 -6.14 -2.34 -3.36
C LEU A 295 -5.35 -3.59 -3.75
N HIS A 296 -4.37 -3.93 -2.90
CA HIS A 296 -3.49 -5.07 -3.15
C HIS A 296 -3.26 -5.92 -1.91
N HIS A 297 -2.95 -7.20 -2.11
CA HIS A 297 -2.69 -8.11 -0.99
C HIS A 297 -1.27 -7.98 -0.47
N SER A 298 -1.10 -8.22 0.85
CA SER A 298 0.22 -8.37 1.47
C SER A 298 0.70 -9.82 1.42
N ASN A 299 2.00 -10.01 1.50
CA ASN A 299 2.64 -11.31 1.65
C ASN A 299 2.25 -11.97 2.99
N LYS A 300 2.70 -13.20 3.21
CA LYS A 300 2.32 -13.99 4.40
C LYS A 300 3.11 -13.63 5.65
N ASP A 301 4.25 -12.95 5.52
CA ASP A 301 5.06 -12.56 6.67
C ASP A 301 4.34 -11.50 7.51
N ASN A 302 4.31 -11.72 8.83
CA ASN A 302 3.69 -10.80 9.77
C ASN A 302 4.65 -9.70 10.23
N ASN A 303 5.94 -9.86 10.00
CA ASN A 303 6.96 -8.93 10.46
C ASN A 303 7.20 -7.80 9.45
N ASN A 304 6.87 -8.05 8.17
CA ASN A 304 7.02 -7.05 7.14
C ASN A 304 5.90 -6.01 7.22
N VAL A 305 6.27 -4.75 7.14
CA VAL A 305 5.35 -3.59 7.09
C VAL A 305 5.72 -2.73 5.88
N GLY A 306 4.89 -1.75 5.55
CA GLY A 306 5.15 -0.85 4.44
C GLY A 306 5.28 -1.58 3.11
N VAL A 307 6.16 -1.09 2.24
CA VAL A 307 6.40 -1.63 0.89
C VAL A 307 6.81 -3.10 0.92
N ASP A 308 7.65 -3.50 1.88
CA ASP A 308 8.13 -4.88 2.01
C ASP A 308 7.03 -5.89 2.36
N SER A 309 5.90 -5.42 2.86
CA SER A 309 4.75 -6.27 3.15
C SER A 309 3.90 -6.60 1.93
N LEU A 310 4.06 -5.91 0.79
CA LEU A 310 3.26 -6.16 -0.40
C LEU A 310 3.56 -7.54 -1.00
N SER A 311 2.52 -8.18 -1.53
CA SER A 311 2.66 -9.44 -2.30
C SER A 311 3.11 -9.13 -3.71
N GLY A 312 3.91 -10.03 -4.31
CA GLY A 312 4.21 -9.96 -5.72
C GLY A 312 5.57 -9.36 -6.07
N SER A 313 5.70 -8.92 -7.31
CA SER A 313 6.92 -8.35 -7.87
C SER A 313 7.20 -6.96 -7.30
N THR A 314 8.48 -6.61 -7.09
CA THR A 314 8.92 -5.25 -6.75
C THR A 314 8.48 -4.20 -7.80
N ALA A 315 8.14 -4.63 -9.03
CA ALA A 315 7.58 -3.77 -10.04
C ALA A 315 6.19 -3.21 -9.65
N ILE A 316 5.42 -3.92 -8.80
CA ILE A 316 4.11 -3.45 -8.33
C ILE A 316 4.30 -2.26 -7.38
N SER A 317 5.13 -2.41 -6.35
CA SER A 317 5.43 -1.30 -5.43
C SER A 317 6.17 -0.16 -6.13
N GLY A 318 7.08 -0.50 -7.05
CA GLY A 318 7.81 0.47 -7.86
C GLY A 318 6.95 1.31 -8.80
N ALA A 319 5.75 0.87 -9.19
CA ALA A 319 4.84 1.65 -10.02
C ALA A 319 4.12 2.76 -9.25
N ALA A 320 3.94 2.61 -7.93
CA ALA A 320 3.20 3.54 -7.09
C ALA A 320 4.04 4.74 -6.64
N ASN A 321 3.41 5.90 -6.52
CA ASN A 321 3.97 7.04 -5.80
C ASN A 321 3.86 6.84 -4.29
N THR A 322 2.71 6.36 -3.83
CA THR A 322 2.40 6.17 -2.42
C THR A 322 1.93 4.74 -2.17
N VAL A 323 2.48 4.13 -1.13
CA VAL A 323 2.05 2.84 -0.60
C VAL A 323 1.56 3.04 0.83
N LEU A 324 0.27 2.79 1.05
CA LEU A 324 -0.35 2.71 2.38
C LEU A 324 -0.54 1.24 2.73
N THR A 325 -0.02 0.79 3.85
CA THR A 325 -0.27 -0.57 4.31
C THR A 325 -0.98 -0.60 5.65
N ILE A 326 -1.98 -1.49 5.76
CA ILE A 326 -2.77 -1.65 6.98
C ILE A 326 -2.50 -3.01 7.61
N HIS A 327 -2.23 -3.01 8.91
CA HIS A 327 -1.86 -4.19 9.68
C HIS A 327 -2.67 -4.31 10.98
N HIS A 328 -2.89 -5.55 11.42
CA HIS A 328 -3.26 -5.79 12.82
C HIS A 328 -2.07 -5.48 13.71
N LEU A 329 -2.32 -4.94 14.88
CA LEU A 329 -1.29 -4.82 15.90
C LEU A 329 -0.88 -6.21 16.42
N GLN A 330 0.36 -6.32 16.88
CA GLN A 330 0.86 -7.51 17.54
C GLN A 330 0.85 -7.32 19.05
N ASP A 331 0.54 -8.38 19.77
CA ASP A 331 0.74 -8.42 21.20
C ASP A 331 2.24 -8.32 21.51
N PRO A 332 2.65 -7.43 22.42
CA PRO A 332 4.07 -7.21 22.69
C PRO A 332 4.79 -8.45 23.25
N GLU A 333 4.11 -9.26 24.07
CA GLU A 333 4.70 -10.45 24.70
C GLU A 333 4.64 -11.67 23.78
N THR A 334 3.45 -12.01 23.25
CA THR A 334 3.23 -13.24 22.49
C THR A 334 3.57 -13.09 21.00
N LYS A 335 3.70 -11.85 20.50
CA LYS A 335 3.85 -11.52 19.06
C LYS A 335 2.66 -11.98 18.20
N GLU A 336 1.57 -12.40 18.81
CA GLU A 336 0.36 -12.79 18.09
C GLU A 336 -0.41 -11.58 17.58
N LEU A 337 -1.08 -11.75 16.42
CA LEU A 337 -1.89 -10.68 15.84
C LEU A 337 -3.18 -10.45 16.65
N GLN A 338 -3.38 -9.25 17.13
CA GLN A 338 -4.57 -8.81 17.87
C GLN A 338 -5.73 -8.51 16.90
N LYS A 339 -6.35 -9.55 16.35
CA LYS A 339 -7.42 -9.40 15.33
C LYS A 339 -8.75 -8.90 15.90
N HIS A 340 -8.95 -9.03 17.21
CA HIS A 340 -10.19 -8.69 17.91
C HIS A 340 -10.32 -7.21 18.29
N ILE A 341 -9.22 -6.46 18.31
CA ILE A 341 -9.23 -5.03 18.61
C ILE A 341 -9.56 -4.20 17.37
N LYS A 342 -10.00 -2.95 17.58
CA LYS A 342 -10.35 -2.02 16.50
C LYS A 342 -9.16 -1.26 15.96
N GLU A 343 -8.08 -1.20 16.71
CA GLU A 343 -6.86 -0.50 16.37
C GLU A 343 -6.14 -1.21 15.22
N ARG A 344 -5.61 -0.39 14.31
CA ARG A 344 -4.82 -0.82 13.17
C ARG A 344 -3.56 0.03 13.07
N ARG A 345 -2.45 -0.59 12.72
CA ARG A 345 -1.24 0.11 12.32
C ARG A 345 -1.34 0.43 10.83
N ILE A 346 -1.12 1.68 10.48
CA ILE A 346 -1.14 2.17 9.10
C ILE A 346 0.22 2.80 8.81
N VAL A 347 0.94 2.22 7.85
CA VAL A 347 2.26 2.69 7.43
C VAL A 347 2.15 3.28 6.04
N ARG A 348 2.73 4.46 5.85
CA ARG A 348 2.88 5.11 4.54
C ARG A 348 4.34 5.21 4.18
N GLU A 349 4.67 4.76 2.99
CA GLU A 349 5.95 4.96 2.33
C GLU A 349 5.70 5.52 0.94
N ALA A 350 6.38 6.60 0.57
CA ALA A 350 6.09 7.29 -0.66
C ALA A 350 7.31 7.99 -1.28
N ARG A 351 7.21 8.29 -2.57
CA ARG A 351 8.21 9.10 -3.28
C ARG A 351 8.08 10.58 -2.96
N SER A 352 6.89 11.00 -2.52
CA SER A 352 6.55 12.41 -2.28
C SER A 352 5.82 12.56 -0.96
N GLY A 353 6.07 13.66 -0.26
CA GLY A 353 5.51 13.94 1.07
C GLY A 353 6.21 13.16 2.17
N GLU A 354 5.63 13.19 3.37
CA GLU A 354 6.21 12.60 4.56
C GLU A 354 5.74 11.15 4.76
N ASP A 355 6.66 10.26 5.07
CA ASP A 355 6.35 8.91 5.52
C ASP A 355 5.77 8.95 6.93
N PHE A 356 4.92 7.99 7.27
CA PHE A 356 4.38 7.87 8.62
C PHE A 356 4.09 6.42 9.00
N ASP A 357 4.02 6.22 10.31
CA ASP A 357 3.66 4.97 10.94
C ASP A 357 2.70 5.28 12.11
N LEU A 358 1.40 5.07 11.88
CA LEU A 358 0.33 5.50 12.77
C LEU A 358 -0.46 4.33 13.33
N VAL A 359 -0.98 4.51 14.53
CA VAL A 359 -2.06 3.68 15.07
C VAL A 359 -3.38 4.43 14.93
N SER A 360 -4.36 3.79 14.33
CA SER A 360 -5.69 4.35 14.10
C SER A 360 -6.78 3.39 14.52
N THR A 361 -7.85 3.90 15.12
CA THR A 361 -9.04 3.12 15.45
C THR A 361 -9.99 3.07 14.25
N LEU A 362 -10.36 1.85 13.85
CA LEU A 362 -11.36 1.62 12.81
C LEU A 362 -12.78 1.69 13.41
N ASN A 363 -13.55 2.69 12.99
CA ASN A 363 -14.91 2.92 13.42
C ASN A 363 -15.94 2.17 12.57
N PHE A 364 -17.18 2.13 13.04
CA PHE A 364 -18.28 1.46 12.35
C PHE A 364 -18.59 2.08 11.00
N ASP A 365 -18.49 3.40 10.88
CA ASP A 365 -18.71 4.19 9.67
C ASP A 365 -17.54 4.17 8.66
N ASN A 366 -16.62 3.23 8.84
CA ASN A 366 -15.39 3.06 8.06
C ASN A 366 -14.38 4.21 8.17
N SER A 367 -14.59 5.17 9.07
CA SER A 367 -13.57 6.18 9.38
C SER A 367 -12.43 5.57 10.19
N PHE A 368 -11.24 6.15 10.03
CA PHE A 368 -10.03 5.79 10.76
C PHE A 368 -9.56 7.00 11.57
N LYS A 369 -9.81 6.97 12.88
CA LYS A 369 -9.36 8.03 13.77
C LYS A 369 -7.96 7.74 14.25
N VAL A 370 -7.03 8.64 13.97
CA VAL A 370 -5.64 8.55 14.44
C VAL A 370 -5.61 8.62 15.96
N VAL A 371 -4.90 7.68 16.56
CA VAL A 371 -4.68 7.59 18.03
C VAL A 371 -3.34 8.23 18.36
N CYS A 372 -2.25 7.76 17.75
CA CYS A 372 -0.89 8.26 17.94
C CYS A 372 0.05 7.65 16.89
N ASP A 373 1.30 8.09 16.87
CA ASP A 373 2.37 7.41 16.17
C ASP A 373 2.65 6.04 16.78
N PHE A 374 3.11 5.10 15.96
CA PHE A 374 3.35 3.73 16.40
C PHE A 374 4.44 3.63 17.47
N GLU A 375 5.47 4.47 17.41
CA GLU A 375 6.50 4.53 18.43
C GLU A 375 5.93 4.92 19.82
N ASN A 376 5.05 5.92 19.86
CA ASN A 376 4.37 6.34 21.09
C ASN A 376 3.42 5.25 21.59
N TYR A 377 2.73 4.56 20.68
CA TYR A 377 1.92 3.40 21.03
C TYR A 377 2.75 2.29 21.70
N GLN A 378 3.91 1.95 21.14
CA GLN A 378 4.82 0.96 21.73
C GLN A 378 5.31 1.37 23.13
N LYS A 379 5.67 2.65 23.31
CA LYS A 379 6.08 3.18 24.62
C LYS A 379 4.96 3.02 25.66
N GLN A 380 3.72 3.36 25.27
CA GLN A 380 2.56 3.20 26.15
C GLN A 380 2.31 1.72 26.50
N GLN A 381 2.39 0.82 25.52
CA GLN A 381 2.23 -0.63 25.75
C GLN A 381 3.30 -1.15 26.71
N THR A 382 4.54 -0.75 26.56
CA THR A 382 5.64 -1.13 27.44
C THR A 382 5.39 -0.65 28.89
N ILE A 383 4.85 0.56 29.06
CA ILE A 383 4.47 1.07 30.38
C ILE A 383 3.36 0.21 30.98
N VAL A 384 2.29 -0.08 30.22
CA VAL A 384 1.17 -0.92 30.68
C VAL A 384 1.62 -2.33 31.05
N GLU A 385 2.53 -2.93 30.27
CA GLU A 385 3.09 -4.25 30.58
C GLU A 385 3.92 -4.25 31.88
N ASN A 386 4.78 -3.24 32.03
CA ASN A 386 5.59 -3.11 33.26
C ASN A 386 4.68 -2.96 34.46
N GLU A 387 3.58 -2.19 34.33
CA GLU A 387 2.58 -2.05 35.37
C GLU A 387 1.88 -3.37 35.68
N LYS A 388 1.47 -4.13 34.66
CA LYS A 388 0.85 -5.44 34.84
C LYS A 388 1.79 -6.41 35.57
N LYS A 389 3.09 -6.41 35.18
CA LYS A 389 4.12 -7.21 35.86
C LYS A 389 4.27 -6.81 37.32
N VAL A 390 4.20 -5.51 37.61
CA VAL A 390 4.22 -4.99 38.98
C VAL A 390 2.95 -5.37 39.73
N ILE A 391 1.76 -5.26 39.11
CA ILE A 391 0.48 -5.68 39.66
C ILE A 391 0.49 -7.16 40.03
N ASP A 392 0.97 -8.03 39.16
CA ASP A 392 1.05 -9.46 39.40
C ASP A 392 2.06 -9.83 40.50
N LYS A 393 3.15 -9.05 40.63
CA LYS A 393 4.04 -9.14 41.81
C LYS A 393 3.37 -8.66 43.10
N LEU A 394 2.55 -7.61 43.03
CA LEU A 394 1.84 -7.04 44.17
C LEU A 394 0.76 -7.97 44.73
N LYS A 395 0.08 -8.76 43.89
CA LYS A 395 -0.83 -9.82 44.34
C LYS A 395 -0.14 -10.85 45.27
N ARG A 396 1.19 -10.88 45.27
CA ARG A 396 2.04 -11.75 46.10
C ARG A 396 2.90 -10.94 47.09
N VAL A 397 2.51 -9.68 47.36
CA VAL A 397 3.21 -8.85 48.34
C VAL A 397 3.12 -9.46 49.71
N PRO A 398 4.25 -9.66 50.43
CA PRO A 398 4.21 -10.16 51.79
C PRO A 398 3.46 -9.23 52.76
N ASP A 399 2.87 -9.77 53.78
CA ASP A 399 2.10 -9.03 54.78
C ASP A 399 2.84 -7.79 55.32
N ASP A 400 4.16 -7.90 55.52
CA ASP A 400 4.97 -6.78 55.98
C ASP A 400 4.90 -5.58 55.05
N MET A 401 4.99 -5.82 53.72
CA MET A 401 4.88 -4.75 52.75
C MET A 401 3.46 -4.25 52.58
N GLN A 402 2.45 -5.14 52.68
CA GLN A 402 1.05 -4.74 52.68
C GLN A 402 0.77 -3.72 53.80
N LYS A 403 1.26 -3.97 55.02
CA LYS A 403 1.15 -3.04 56.14
C LYS A 403 1.81 -1.68 55.87
N VAL A 404 2.98 -1.68 55.23
CA VAL A 404 3.65 -0.43 54.81
C VAL A 404 2.84 0.33 53.78
N LEU A 405 2.33 -0.34 52.74
CA LEU A 405 1.48 0.28 51.71
C LEU A 405 0.20 0.87 52.31
N SER A 406 -0.44 0.19 53.26
CA SER A 406 -1.62 0.71 53.96
C SER A 406 -1.30 1.99 54.76
N VAL A 407 -0.16 2.06 55.42
CA VAL A 407 0.30 3.28 56.08
C VAL A 407 0.52 4.40 55.08
N MET A 408 1.16 4.10 53.94
CA MET A 408 1.40 5.10 52.87
C MET A 408 0.07 5.62 52.28
N LEU A 409 -0.93 4.74 52.06
CA LEU A 409 -2.26 5.14 51.57
C LEU A 409 -3.00 6.04 52.55
N ILE A 410 -3.00 5.72 53.86
CA ILE A 410 -3.57 6.56 54.88
C ILE A 410 -2.96 7.97 54.88
N ARG A 411 -1.65 8.05 54.76
CA ARG A 411 -0.93 9.34 54.70
C ARG A 411 -1.23 10.11 53.41
N TYR A 412 -1.27 9.41 52.30
CA TYR A 412 -1.63 10.01 51.02
C TYR A 412 -3.03 10.66 51.09
N ASN A 413 -4.02 9.92 51.60
CA ASN A 413 -5.37 10.43 51.74
C ASN A 413 -5.46 11.64 52.71
N LYS A 414 -4.55 11.72 53.68
CA LYS A 414 -4.46 12.87 54.61
C LYS A 414 -3.59 14.02 54.03
N LYS A 415 -3.06 13.89 52.83
CA LYS A 415 -2.12 14.84 52.23
C LYS A 415 -0.86 15.10 53.08
N GLU A 416 -0.42 14.11 53.79
CA GLU A 416 0.77 14.19 54.63
C GLU A 416 2.06 13.92 53.81
N SER A 417 3.19 14.49 54.24
CA SER A 417 4.48 14.29 53.56
C SER A 417 4.95 12.85 53.59
N GLY A 418 5.79 12.45 52.63
CA GLY A 418 6.44 11.14 52.60
C GLY A 418 7.31 10.90 53.83
N LEU A 419 7.53 9.64 54.13
CA LEU A 419 8.38 9.19 55.24
C LEU A 419 9.52 8.31 54.74
N ASP A 420 10.56 8.21 55.52
CA ASP A 420 11.59 7.23 55.27
C ASP A 420 11.10 5.79 55.61
N VAL A 421 11.84 4.81 55.13
CA VAL A 421 11.44 3.38 55.27
C VAL A 421 11.41 2.94 56.73
N ILE A 422 12.26 3.47 57.59
CA ILE A 422 12.31 3.12 59.01
C ILE A 422 11.06 3.67 59.72
N GLU A 423 10.63 4.89 59.42
CA GLU A 423 9.42 5.50 59.96
C GLU A 423 8.17 4.78 59.45
N LEU A 424 8.13 4.40 58.20
CA LEU A 424 7.03 3.58 57.65
C LEU A 424 6.94 2.20 58.38
N MET A 425 8.06 1.55 58.61
CA MET A 425 8.08 0.29 59.36
C MET A 425 7.60 0.47 60.82
N LYS A 426 7.97 1.58 61.47
CA LYS A 426 7.47 1.87 62.85
C LYS A 426 5.95 2.03 62.87
N LEU A 427 5.42 2.81 61.95
CA LEU A 427 3.99 3.03 61.81
C LEU A 427 3.23 1.75 61.47
N ALA A 428 3.83 0.91 60.60
CA ALA A 428 3.30 -0.41 60.27
C ALA A 428 3.49 -1.48 61.37
N LYS A 429 4.06 -1.12 62.53
CA LYS A 429 4.36 -2.02 63.66
C LYS A 429 5.29 -3.19 63.32
N LEU A 430 6.17 -2.99 62.32
CA LEU A 430 7.13 -4.00 61.86
C LEU A 430 8.49 -3.95 62.58
N CYS A 431 8.71 -2.94 63.38
CA CYS A 431 9.90 -2.81 64.24
C CYS A 431 9.59 -2.06 65.53
N LYS A 432 10.52 -2.12 66.49
CA LYS A 432 10.34 -1.42 67.76
C LYS A 432 10.39 0.11 67.56
N LYS A 433 9.60 0.85 68.37
CA LYS A 433 9.57 2.34 68.28
C LYS A 433 10.90 3.01 68.60
N ILE A 434 11.86 2.32 69.21
CA ILE A 434 13.13 2.83 69.66
C ILE A 434 14.20 2.77 68.55
N VAL A 435 13.93 2.10 67.41
CA VAL A 435 14.88 2.01 66.27
C VAL A 435 14.99 3.39 65.63
N LEU A 436 16.20 3.96 65.64
CA LEU A 436 16.52 5.26 65.07
C LEU A 436 17.28 5.17 63.73
N LYS A 437 18.04 4.10 63.55
CA LYS A 437 18.90 3.85 62.36
C LYS A 437 18.96 2.36 62.04
N LYS A 438 19.44 2.03 60.85
CA LYS A 438 19.52 0.63 60.36
C LYS A 438 20.36 -0.28 61.25
N SER A 439 21.36 0.24 61.93
CA SER A 439 22.23 -0.51 62.87
C SER A 439 21.46 -0.97 64.12
N ASP A 440 20.33 -0.40 64.44
CA ASP A 440 19.56 -0.71 65.62
C ASP A 440 18.60 -1.90 65.43
N PHE A 441 18.49 -2.40 64.16
CA PHE A 441 17.66 -3.54 63.83
C PHE A 441 18.26 -4.85 64.36
N ASN A 442 17.44 -5.72 64.91
CA ASN A 442 17.81 -7.11 65.06
C ASN A 442 17.81 -7.83 63.70
N LYS A 443 18.33 -9.06 63.64
CA LYS A 443 18.45 -9.82 62.41
C LYS A 443 17.13 -9.98 61.62
N SER A 444 16.02 -10.17 62.30
CA SER A 444 14.68 -10.30 61.69
C SER A 444 14.20 -8.98 61.11
N GLU A 445 14.31 -7.89 61.88
CA GLU A 445 13.92 -6.54 61.43
C GLU A 445 14.78 -6.07 60.26
N LEU A 446 16.08 -6.41 60.25
CA LEU A 446 16.97 -6.10 59.11
C LEU A 446 16.55 -6.84 57.85
N ASN A 447 16.14 -8.09 57.96
CA ASN A 447 15.62 -8.84 56.82
C ASN A 447 14.34 -8.21 56.27
N ILE A 448 13.40 -7.81 57.12
CA ILE A 448 12.15 -7.12 56.76
C ILE A 448 12.49 -5.78 56.07
N TYR A 449 13.37 -4.97 56.64
CA TYR A 449 13.84 -3.71 56.06
C TYR A 449 14.43 -3.90 54.64
N THR A 450 15.31 -4.88 54.49
CA THR A 450 15.93 -5.15 53.17
C THR A 450 14.89 -5.55 52.12
N LYS A 451 13.93 -6.37 52.55
CA LYS A 451 12.83 -6.82 51.70
C LYS A 451 11.91 -5.64 51.26
N ILE A 452 11.50 -4.81 52.24
CA ILE A 452 10.67 -3.63 51.99
C ILE A 452 11.40 -2.65 51.05
N ASN A 453 12.68 -2.37 51.27
CA ASN A 453 13.45 -1.49 50.37
C ASN A 453 13.53 -2.00 48.94
N ARG A 454 13.64 -3.30 48.74
CA ARG A 454 13.60 -3.88 47.41
C ARG A 454 12.27 -3.61 46.73
N TYR A 455 11.14 -3.85 47.42
CA TYR A 455 9.79 -3.58 46.87
C TYR A 455 9.58 -2.09 46.61
N ILE A 456 10.04 -1.21 47.49
CA ILE A 456 9.92 0.24 47.30
C ILE A 456 10.67 0.67 46.03
N ASN A 457 11.88 0.17 45.78
CA ASN A 457 12.62 0.46 44.58
C ASN A 457 11.87 -0.03 43.30
N GLU A 458 11.33 -1.25 43.32
CA GLU A 458 10.51 -1.80 42.26
C GLU A 458 9.25 -0.93 41.98
N PHE A 459 8.64 -0.36 43.04
CA PHE A 459 7.47 0.52 42.92
C PHE A 459 7.82 1.94 42.47
N VAL A 460 9.00 2.44 42.80
CA VAL A 460 9.52 3.71 42.28
C VAL A 460 9.75 3.56 40.77
N GLU A 461 10.38 2.47 40.32
CA GLU A 461 10.58 2.17 38.90
C GLU A 461 9.25 2.07 38.14
N ALA A 462 8.20 1.58 38.78
CA ALA A 462 6.84 1.49 38.23
C ALA A 462 6.03 2.79 38.35
N ASN A 463 6.61 3.86 38.90
CA ASN A 463 5.95 5.13 39.15
C ASN A 463 4.71 5.06 40.07
N LEU A 464 4.69 4.09 40.97
CA LEU A 464 3.67 3.95 41.98
C LEU A 464 4.04 4.63 43.32
N ILE A 465 5.34 4.74 43.54
CA ILE A 465 5.95 5.45 44.71
C ILE A 465 6.92 6.48 44.10
N VAL A 466 6.92 7.67 44.68
CA VAL A 466 7.87 8.73 44.36
C VAL A 466 8.98 8.78 45.40
N ASP A 467 10.22 8.83 44.96
CA ASP A 467 11.37 9.15 45.79
C ASP A 467 11.45 10.69 45.93
N MET A 468 11.10 11.16 47.12
CA MET A 468 11.09 12.61 47.42
C MET A 468 12.48 13.22 47.60
N GLY A 469 13.50 12.41 47.40
CA GLY A 469 14.90 12.85 47.60
C GLY A 469 15.26 13.16 49.06
N ASN A 470 16.53 13.53 49.30
CA ASN A 470 17.05 13.82 50.63
C ASN A 470 16.61 15.20 51.17
N LYS A 471 15.31 15.46 51.32
CA LYS A 471 14.86 16.75 51.86
C LYS A 471 14.71 16.82 53.37
N GLN A 472 14.83 15.70 54.10
CA GLN A 472 14.88 15.71 55.57
C GLN A 472 16.21 15.13 56.03
N LYS A 473 17.08 15.98 56.55
CA LYS A 473 18.14 15.52 57.44
C LYS A 473 17.49 14.90 58.66
N HIS A 474 17.57 13.60 58.81
CA HIS A 474 17.29 12.97 60.08
C HIS A 474 18.12 13.62 61.20
N ILE A 475 17.54 13.80 62.36
CA ILE A 475 18.21 14.38 63.55
C ILE A 475 19.56 13.69 63.88
N PHE A 476 19.83 12.56 63.28
CA PHE A 476 21.03 11.73 63.49
C PHE A 476 21.92 11.55 62.23
N GLY A 477 21.82 12.37 61.22
CA GLY A 477 22.86 12.49 60.17
C GLY A 477 22.90 11.38 59.09
N ALA A 478 21.93 10.46 59.02
CA ALA A 478 21.84 9.49 57.93
C ALA A 478 20.97 10.03 56.77
N ASN A 479 21.50 10.02 55.54
CA ASN A 479 20.72 10.32 54.33
C ASN A 479 19.77 9.16 54.08
N THR A 480 18.51 9.28 54.49
CA THR A 480 17.44 8.32 54.21
C THR A 480 16.51 8.89 53.13
N LYS A 481 16.16 8.06 52.15
CA LYS A 481 15.21 8.40 51.10
C LYS A 481 13.80 8.49 51.69
N SER A 482 13.15 9.64 51.48
CA SER A 482 11.76 9.83 51.82
C SER A 482 10.90 9.40 50.63
N VAL A 483 9.90 8.58 50.85
CA VAL A 483 9.04 8.01 49.83
C VAL A 483 7.56 8.26 50.12
N ALA A 484 6.78 8.49 49.06
CA ALA A 484 5.33 8.70 49.14
C ALA A 484 4.66 7.99 47.95
N LEU A 485 3.35 7.65 48.12
CA LEU A 485 2.56 7.18 46.97
C LEU A 485 2.35 8.31 45.95
N THR A 486 2.41 7.97 44.67
CA THR A 486 1.88 8.79 43.61
C THR A 486 0.35 8.69 43.54
N ASP A 487 -0.35 9.58 42.86
CA ASP A 487 -1.81 9.49 42.65
C ASP A 487 -2.18 8.11 42.09
N ARG A 488 -1.37 7.64 41.16
CA ARG A 488 -1.52 6.32 40.55
C ARG A 488 -1.28 5.16 41.53
N GLY A 489 -0.28 5.28 42.37
CA GLY A 489 0.00 4.31 43.41
C GLY A 489 -1.12 4.25 44.44
N ALA A 490 -1.73 5.38 44.79
CA ALA A 490 -2.86 5.45 45.72
C ALA A 490 -4.10 4.71 45.18
N VAL A 491 -4.48 5.00 43.94
CA VAL A 491 -5.60 4.31 43.26
C VAL A 491 -5.34 2.82 43.17
N PHE A 492 -4.11 2.43 42.94
CA PHE A 492 -3.69 1.06 42.82
C PHE A 492 -3.78 0.30 44.15
N VAL A 493 -3.28 0.89 45.23
CA VAL A 493 -3.33 0.28 46.60
C VAL A 493 -4.77 0.20 47.08
N ASP A 494 -5.60 1.20 46.81
CA ASP A 494 -7.01 1.22 47.16
C ASP A 494 -7.80 0.13 46.43
N GLY A 495 -7.58 0.02 45.09
CA GLY A 495 -8.26 -0.99 44.25
C GLY A 495 -7.82 -2.43 44.49
N SER A 496 -6.71 -2.67 45.18
CA SER A 496 -6.21 -4.02 45.46
C SER A 496 -6.89 -4.70 46.69
N ASN A 497 -7.89 -4.07 47.33
CA ASN A 497 -8.57 -4.54 48.55
C ASN A 497 -7.60 -4.88 49.68
N LEU A 498 -6.51 -4.17 49.82
CA LEU A 498 -5.58 -4.28 50.95
C LEU A 498 -6.16 -3.58 52.20
N TYR A 499 -7.40 -3.95 52.58
CA TYR A 499 -8.01 -3.48 53.82
C TYR A 499 -7.57 -4.36 54.99
N PHE A 500 -7.07 -3.75 56.01
CA PHE A 500 -6.88 -4.30 57.33
C PHE A 500 -7.85 -3.70 58.32
#